data_63a16b4f37ad247c4d3873977bf4e4cd
#
_entry.id   63a16b4f37ad247c4d3873977bf4e4cd
#
_cell.length_a   1.000
_cell.length_b   1.000
_cell.length_c   1.000
_cell.angle_alpha   90.00
_cell.angle_beta   90.00
_cell.angle_gamma   90.00
#
_symmetry.space_group_name_H-M   'P 1'
#
loop_
_entity.id
_entity.type
_entity.pdbx_description
1 polymer ?
#
loop_
_entity_poly.entity_id
_entity_poly.type
_entity_poly.pdbx_seq_one_letter_code
_entity_poly.pdbx_strand_id
1 'polypeptide(L)'
;MFKHIKMRIKLLFGKDKGLYRFCRNIVGCSPLNIELYKLAFVHKSVMKRDKRGHSMCNERLEFLGDAVLDTIVADYLYRKYPYKHEGFLTNLRAKIVQRESLNRVGKRLGLDKVLEVALRSSSHNSYVYGNAVEALIG
;
A
#
# COMPACT_ATOMS: atom_id res chain seq x y z
N MET A 1 26.49 -8.33 3.12
CA MET A 1 26.36 -9.17 4.33
C MET A 1 25.98 -8.33 5.56
N PHE A 2 26.70 -7.28 5.93
CA PHE A 2 26.41 -6.43 7.12
C PHE A 2 25.05 -5.72 7.14
N LYS A 3 24.47 -5.30 5.99
CA LYS A 3 23.15 -4.69 5.92
C LYS A 3 22.03 -5.64 6.39
N HIS A 4 22.11 -6.91 6.02
CA HIS A 4 21.12 -7.92 6.42
C HIS A 4 21.18 -8.25 7.91
N ILE A 5 22.36 -8.24 8.51
CA ILE A 5 22.56 -8.50 9.95
C ILE A 5 22.00 -7.33 10.78
N LYS A 6 22.32 -6.07 10.42
CA LYS A 6 21.76 -4.88 11.08
C LYS A 6 20.21 -4.83 10.96
N MET A 7 19.66 -5.28 9.85
CA MET A 7 18.22 -5.36 9.62
C MET A 7 17.57 -6.42 10.51
N ARG A 8 18.19 -7.60 10.68
CA ARG A 8 17.71 -8.66 11.59
C ARG A 8 17.72 -8.22 13.06
N ILE A 9 18.72 -7.44 13.47
CA ILE A 9 18.79 -6.87 14.83
C ILE A 9 17.70 -5.82 15.06
N LYS A 10 17.44 -4.93 14.09
CA LYS A 10 16.30 -3.99 14.16
C LYS A 10 14.94 -4.69 14.23
N LEU A 11 14.80 -5.85 13.58
CA LEU A 11 13.61 -6.70 13.66
C LEU A 11 13.33 -7.25 15.07
N LEU A 12 14.38 -7.48 15.86
CA LEU A 12 14.27 -8.13 17.16
C LEU A 12 14.09 -7.12 18.34
N PHE A 13 14.67 -5.91 18.24
CA PHE A 13 14.81 -4.99 19.37
C PHE A 13 14.39 -3.52 19.08
N GLY A 14 13.89 -3.18 17.89
CA GLY A 14 13.54 -1.80 17.51
C GLY A 14 12.12 -1.39 17.86
N LYS A 15 11.87 -0.07 17.98
CA LYS A 15 10.53 0.54 18.17
C LYS A 15 9.55 0.11 17.06
N ASP A 16 10.04 -0.22 15.88
CA ASP A 16 9.24 -0.57 14.70
C ASP A 16 9.02 -2.09 14.53
N LYS A 17 9.34 -2.90 15.54
CA LYS A 17 9.24 -4.37 15.50
C LYS A 17 7.86 -4.87 15.04
N GLY A 18 6.79 -4.24 15.56
CA GLY A 18 5.41 -4.57 15.18
C GLY A 18 5.14 -4.32 13.69
N LEU A 19 5.55 -3.16 13.19
CA LEU A 19 5.39 -2.77 11.80
C LEU A 19 6.23 -3.63 10.85
N TYR A 20 7.48 -3.94 11.20
CA TYR A 20 8.30 -4.88 10.43
C TYR A 20 7.64 -6.25 10.28
N ARG A 21 7.10 -6.79 11.39
CA ARG A 21 6.40 -8.08 11.38
C ARG A 21 5.15 -8.02 10.52
N PHE A 22 4.37 -6.95 10.66
CA PHE A 22 3.18 -6.72 9.86
C PHE A 22 3.49 -6.66 8.36
N CYS A 23 4.46 -5.82 7.95
CA CYS A 23 4.86 -5.70 6.55
C CYS A 23 5.38 -7.03 5.99
N ARG A 24 6.22 -7.75 6.76
CA ARG A 24 6.72 -9.06 6.35
C ARG A 24 5.60 -10.08 6.13
N ASN A 25 4.56 -10.06 6.95
CA ASN A 25 3.42 -10.99 6.81
C ASN A 25 2.58 -10.69 5.56
N ILE A 26 2.47 -9.42 5.15
CA ILE A 26 1.74 -9.01 3.95
C ILE A 26 2.56 -9.22 2.69
N VAL A 27 3.82 -8.77 2.69
CA VAL A 27 4.67 -8.72 1.50
C VAL A 27 5.49 -10.00 1.31
N GLY A 28 5.58 -10.85 2.34
CA GLY A 28 6.38 -12.08 2.32
C GLY A 28 7.89 -11.87 2.54
N CYS A 29 8.37 -10.61 2.57
CA CYS A 29 9.77 -10.26 2.80
C CYS A 29 9.91 -9.11 3.80
N SER A 30 11.10 -8.97 4.40
CA SER A 30 11.37 -7.89 5.33
C SER A 30 11.58 -6.56 4.59
N PRO A 31 10.97 -5.46 5.04
CA PRO A 31 11.16 -4.14 4.47
C PRO A 31 12.63 -3.73 4.41
N LEU A 32 13.12 -3.28 3.26
CA LEU A 32 14.46 -2.71 3.11
C LEU A 32 14.52 -1.29 3.71
N ASN A 33 13.46 -0.52 3.52
CA ASN A 33 13.31 0.83 4.04
C ASN A 33 11.96 0.97 4.76
N ILE A 34 11.95 0.84 6.08
CA ILE A 34 10.73 0.90 6.88
C ILE A 34 10.05 2.28 6.83
N GLU A 35 10.79 3.35 6.54
CA GLU A 35 10.24 4.70 6.49
C GLU A 35 9.26 4.88 5.31
N LEU A 36 9.48 4.17 4.19
CA LEU A 36 8.52 4.14 3.08
C LEU A 36 7.22 3.45 3.49
N TYR A 37 7.32 2.34 4.23
CA TYR A 37 6.13 1.66 4.74
C TYR A 37 5.37 2.50 5.78
N LYS A 38 6.08 3.22 6.65
CA LYS A 38 5.45 4.20 7.55
C LYS A 38 4.69 5.25 6.75
N LEU A 39 5.32 5.79 5.70
CA LEU A 39 4.70 6.80 4.86
C LEU A 39 3.47 6.27 4.13
N ALA A 40 3.52 5.03 3.61
CA ALA A 40 2.39 4.38 2.95
C ALA A 40 1.14 4.27 3.86
N PHE A 41 1.35 4.21 5.18
CA PHE A 41 0.26 4.12 6.16
C PHE A 41 -0.16 5.46 6.77
N VAL A 42 0.33 6.59 6.29
CA VAL A 42 -0.13 7.93 6.71
C VAL A 42 -1.09 8.50 5.69
N HIS A 43 -2.39 8.52 6.01
CA HIS A 43 -3.39 9.13 5.14
C HIS A 43 -3.25 10.67 5.13
N LYS A 44 -3.53 11.31 3.98
CA LYS A 44 -3.45 12.78 3.80
C LYS A 44 -4.23 13.60 4.85
N SER A 45 -5.31 13.05 5.40
CA SER A 45 -6.11 13.72 6.42
C SER A 45 -5.34 14.03 7.72
N VAL A 46 -4.22 13.35 7.97
CA VAL A 46 -3.37 13.58 9.15
C VAL A 46 -2.59 14.90 9.06
N MET A 47 -2.42 15.45 7.85
CA MET A 47 -1.75 16.74 7.58
C MET A 47 -0.32 16.85 8.15
N LYS A 48 0.41 15.73 8.26
CA LYS A 48 1.82 15.74 8.69
C LYS A 48 2.69 16.45 7.67
N ARG A 49 3.66 17.24 8.16
CA ARG A 49 4.67 17.92 7.34
C ARG A 49 6.07 17.67 7.87
N ASP A 50 7.04 17.64 6.99
CA ASP A 50 8.46 17.60 7.36
C ASP A 50 8.97 18.99 7.78
N LYS A 51 10.25 19.07 8.18
CA LYS A 51 10.90 20.33 8.57
C LYS A 51 10.96 21.37 7.46
N ARG A 52 10.79 20.97 6.19
CA ARG A 52 10.79 21.81 5.00
C ARG A 52 9.37 22.18 4.53
N GLY A 53 8.33 21.71 5.25
CA GLY A 53 6.94 21.97 4.92
C GLY A 53 6.33 21.01 3.90
N HIS A 54 7.04 19.96 3.43
CA HIS A 54 6.50 18.98 2.50
C HIS A 54 5.50 18.07 3.20
N SER A 55 4.45 17.71 2.49
CA SER A 55 3.44 16.76 2.98
C SER A 55 4.05 15.38 3.21
N MET A 56 3.84 14.83 4.41
CA MET A 56 4.26 13.49 4.82
C MET A 56 3.05 12.56 4.87
N CYS A 57 2.55 12.20 3.68
CA CYS A 57 1.41 11.30 3.51
C CYS A 57 1.61 10.36 2.33
N ASN A 58 0.70 9.42 2.17
CA ASN A 58 0.79 8.34 1.20
C ASN A 58 0.44 8.73 -0.25
N GLU A 59 -0.03 9.95 -0.54
CA GLU A 59 -0.53 10.33 -1.87
C GLU A 59 0.45 10.08 -3.02
N ARG A 60 1.74 10.35 -2.83
CA ARG A 60 2.74 10.11 -3.88
C ARG A 60 3.01 8.63 -4.13
N LEU A 61 2.98 7.82 -3.08
CA LEU A 61 3.08 6.37 -3.19
C LEU A 61 1.80 5.77 -3.78
N GLU A 62 0.63 6.27 -3.39
CA GLU A 62 -0.68 5.93 -3.98
C GLU A 62 -0.65 6.17 -5.49
N PHE A 63 -0.24 7.36 -5.94
CA PHE A 63 -0.12 7.69 -7.37
C PHE A 63 0.79 6.71 -8.14
N LEU A 64 1.94 6.36 -7.58
CA LEU A 64 2.86 5.39 -8.20
C LEU A 64 2.25 3.99 -8.18
N GLY A 65 1.68 3.60 -7.06
CA GLY A 65 1.11 2.27 -6.84
C GLY A 65 -0.09 1.97 -7.71
N ASP A 66 -0.95 2.94 -7.98
CA ASP A 66 -2.06 2.84 -8.92
C ASP A 66 -1.55 2.42 -10.32
N ALA A 67 -0.56 3.13 -10.86
CA ALA A 67 0.03 2.81 -12.16
C ALA A 67 0.71 1.43 -12.19
N VAL A 68 1.43 1.06 -11.13
CA VAL A 68 2.08 -0.26 -11.01
C VAL A 68 1.04 -1.37 -10.92
N LEU A 69 0.01 -1.19 -10.11
CA LEU A 69 -1.08 -2.16 -9.95
C LEU A 69 -1.82 -2.40 -11.25
N ASP A 70 -2.16 -1.33 -11.98
CA ASP A 70 -2.81 -1.41 -13.30
C ASP A 70 -1.98 -2.23 -14.28
N THR A 71 -0.67 -2.00 -14.30
CA THR A 71 0.27 -2.75 -15.16
C THR A 71 0.32 -4.23 -14.79
N ILE A 72 0.44 -4.55 -13.49
CA ILE A 72 0.50 -5.94 -13.00
C ILE A 72 -0.79 -6.69 -13.33
N VAL A 73 -1.93 -6.05 -13.10
CA VAL A 73 -3.24 -6.65 -13.38
C VAL A 73 -3.43 -6.85 -14.88
N ALA A 74 -3.01 -5.88 -15.71
CA ALA A 74 -3.08 -5.99 -17.16
C ALA A 74 -2.23 -7.16 -17.66
N ASP A 75 -0.97 -7.29 -17.22
CA ASP A 75 -0.10 -8.42 -17.59
C ASP A 75 -0.71 -9.77 -17.16
N TYR A 76 -1.21 -9.85 -15.93
CA TYR A 76 -1.86 -11.06 -15.42
C TYR A 76 -3.07 -11.46 -16.28
N LEU A 77 -3.94 -10.51 -16.62
CA LEU A 77 -5.14 -10.78 -17.43
C LEU A 77 -4.79 -11.14 -18.87
N TYR A 78 -3.80 -10.47 -19.46
CA TYR A 78 -3.30 -10.76 -20.79
C TYR A 78 -2.84 -12.22 -20.90
N ARG A 79 -2.07 -12.69 -19.94
CA ARG A 79 -1.59 -14.09 -19.91
C ARG A 79 -2.69 -15.09 -19.59
N LYS A 80 -3.61 -14.73 -18.70
CA LYS A 80 -4.67 -15.64 -18.24
C LYS A 80 -5.76 -15.86 -19.29
N TYR A 81 -6.00 -14.86 -20.14
CA TYR A 81 -7.08 -14.88 -21.13
C TYR A 81 -6.58 -14.62 -22.56
N PRO A 82 -5.74 -15.52 -23.13
CA PRO A 82 -5.03 -15.27 -24.39
C PRO A 82 -5.96 -15.12 -25.62
N TYR A 83 -7.20 -15.59 -25.52
CA TYR A 83 -8.16 -15.53 -26.64
C TYR A 83 -9.27 -14.47 -26.43
N LYS A 84 -9.20 -13.67 -25.37
CA LYS A 84 -10.18 -12.60 -25.13
C LYS A 84 -9.72 -11.30 -25.78
N HIS A 85 -10.69 -10.56 -26.34
CA HIS A 85 -10.44 -9.25 -26.95
C HIS A 85 -10.17 -8.18 -25.87
N GLU A 86 -9.59 -7.04 -26.33
CA GLU A 86 -9.16 -5.93 -25.48
C GLU A 86 -10.26 -5.42 -24.54
N GLY A 87 -11.48 -5.19 -25.06
CA GLY A 87 -12.58 -4.67 -24.24
C GLY A 87 -12.97 -5.56 -23.05
N PHE A 88 -12.85 -6.92 -23.19
CA PHE A 88 -13.02 -7.82 -22.06
C PHE A 88 -11.94 -7.62 -21.00
N LEU A 89 -10.67 -7.53 -21.43
CA LEU A 89 -9.54 -7.36 -20.53
C LEU A 89 -9.61 -6.01 -19.77
N THR A 90 -9.93 -4.95 -20.48
CA THR A 90 -10.10 -3.60 -19.92
C THR A 90 -11.23 -3.55 -18.89
N ASN A 91 -12.40 -4.11 -19.21
CA ASN A 91 -13.53 -4.15 -18.29
C ASN A 91 -13.20 -4.99 -17.03
N LEU A 92 -12.49 -6.12 -17.21
CA LEU A 92 -12.14 -6.97 -16.08
C LEU A 92 -11.06 -6.31 -15.20
N ARG A 93 -10.06 -5.64 -15.79
CA ARG A 93 -9.09 -4.85 -15.04
C ARG A 93 -9.80 -3.79 -14.20
N ALA A 94 -10.65 -2.97 -14.80
CA ALA A 94 -11.39 -1.93 -14.08
C ALA A 94 -12.18 -2.47 -12.88
N LYS A 95 -12.78 -3.66 -12.99
CA LYS A 95 -13.48 -4.31 -11.88
C LYS A 95 -12.55 -4.79 -10.76
N ILE A 96 -11.33 -5.19 -11.10
CA ILE A 96 -10.33 -5.67 -10.12
C ILE A 96 -9.78 -4.48 -9.34
N VAL A 97 -9.36 -3.41 -10.03
CA VAL A 97 -8.70 -2.25 -9.42
C VAL A 97 -9.65 -1.17 -8.92
N GLN A 98 -10.98 -1.35 -9.06
CA GLN A 98 -11.94 -0.37 -8.55
C GLN A 98 -11.79 -0.17 -7.03
N ARG A 99 -12.07 1.04 -6.58
CA ARG A 99 -11.88 1.48 -5.19
C ARG A 99 -12.50 0.56 -4.14
N GLU A 100 -13.72 0.07 -4.37
CA GLU A 100 -14.41 -0.85 -3.46
C GLU A 100 -13.66 -2.18 -3.33
N SER A 101 -13.11 -2.68 -4.42
CA SER A 101 -12.34 -3.93 -4.45
C SER A 101 -11.05 -3.77 -3.66
N LEU A 102 -10.26 -2.73 -3.93
CA LEU A 102 -9.02 -2.45 -3.21
C LEU A 102 -9.27 -2.16 -1.73
N ASN A 103 -10.36 -1.47 -1.41
CA ASN A 103 -10.74 -1.19 -0.03
C ASN A 103 -11.04 -2.49 0.76
N ARG A 104 -11.73 -3.45 0.12
CA ARG A 104 -11.93 -4.80 0.71
C ARG A 104 -10.61 -5.53 0.91
N VAL A 105 -9.71 -5.45 -0.07
CA VAL A 105 -8.36 -6.05 0.04
C VAL A 105 -7.62 -5.43 1.22
N GLY A 106 -7.57 -4.10 1.33
CA GLY A 106 -6.91 -3.42 2.44
C GLY A 106 -7.42 -3.82 3.82
N LYS A 107 -8.74 -3.94 3.98
CA LYS A 107 -9.35 -4.44 5.22
C LYS A 107 -8.95 -5.89 5.50
N ARG A 108 -8.96 -6.77 4.50
CA ARG A 108 -8.55 -8.18 4.66
C ARG A 108 -7.08 -8.33 5.01
N LEU A 109 -6.22 -7.43 4.54
CA LEU A 109 -4.82 -7.37 4.91
C LEU A 109 -4.60 -6.83 6.34
N GLY A 110 -5.64 -6.32 7.01
CA GLY A 110 -5.56 -5.76 8.35
C GLY A 110 -4.91 -4.38 8.40
N LEU A 111 -5.03 -3.57 7.32
CA LEU A 111 -4.46 -2.23 7.26
C LEU A 111 -5.10 -1.27 8.28
N ASP A 112 -6.29 -1.58 8.78
CA ASP A 112 -6.96 -0.88 9.89
C ASP A 112 -6.09 -0.80 11.16
N LYS A 113 -5.16 -1.73 11.36
CA LYS A 113 -4.28 -1.81 12.53
C LYS A 113 -3.06 -0.90 12.46
N VAL A 114 -2.71 -0.41 11.27
CA VAL A 114 -1.47 0.36 11.03
C VAL A 114 -1.72 1.69 10.34
N LEU A 115 -2.90 1.90 9.75
CA LEU A 115 -3.22 3.10 8.98
C LEU A 115 -3.53 4.27 9.93
N GLU A 116 -2.79 5.37 9.77
CA GLU A 116 -3.05 6.63 10.46
C GLU A 116 -4.05 7.47 9.67
N VAL A 117 -5.22 7.74 10.27
CA VAL A 117 -6.30 8.56 9.69
C VAL A 117 -6.75 9.56 10.76
N ALA A 118 -7.03 10.82 10.38
CA ALA A 118 -7.60 11.77 11.32
C ALA A 118 -9.03 11.38 11.72
N LEU A 119 -9.33 11.45 13.02
CA LEU A 119 -10.62 11.01 13.60
C LEU A 119 -11.85 11.64 12.94
N ARG A 120 -11.74 12.90 12.48
CA ARG A 120 -12.84 13.59 11.77
C ARG A 120 -13.04 13.13 10.32
N SER A 121 -12.10 12.39 9.76
CA SER A 121 -12.16 11.91 8.36
C SER A 121 -12.72 10.51 8.22
N SER A 122 -12.89 9.78 9.30
CA SER A 122 -13.31 8.37 9.24
C SER A 122 -14.70 8.15 8.64
N SER A 123 -15.60 9.11 8.77
CA SER A 123 -16.96 9.04 8.20
C SER A 123 -17.05 9.44 6.71
N HIS A 124 -16.09 10.25 6.19
CA HIS A 124 -16.10 10.73 4.81
C HIS A 124 -15.11 10.01 3.87
N ASN A 125 -14.15 9.28 4.40
CA ASN A 125 -13.11 8.59 3.61
C ASN A 125 -13.36 7.08 3.54
N SER A 126 -14.40 6.69 2.78
CA SER A 126 -14.74 5.26 2.61
C SER A 126 -13.64 4.42 1.92
N TYR A 127 -12.64 5.05 1.28
CA TYR A 127 -11.63 4.37 0.45
C TYR A 127 -10.19 4.43 0.99
N VAL A 128 -10.01 4.80 2.25
CA VAL A 128 -8.67 4.96 2.87
C VAL A 128 -7.82 3.69 2.81
N TYR A 129 -8.45 2.53 2.89
CA TYR A 129 -7.74 1.24 2.82
C TYR A 129 -7.31 0.91 1.40
N GLY A 130 -8.09 1.27 0.38
CA GLY A 130 -7.72 1.12 -1.03
C GLY A 130 -6.50 1.96 -1.37
N ASN A 131 -6.52 3.25 -1.00
CA ASN A 131 -5.39 4.16 -1.19
C ASN A 131 -4.12 3.64 -0.49
N ALA A 132 -4.25 3.04 0.71
CA ALA A 132 -3.11 2.44 1.40
C ALA A 132 -2.60 1.15 0.74
N VAL A 133 -3.46 0.37 0.06
CA VAL A 133 -3.03 -0.76 -0.77
C VAL A 133 -2.20 -0.28 -1.95
N GLU A 134 -2.67 0.73 -2.69
CA GLU A 134 -1.91 1.34 -3.78
C GLU A 134 -0.58 1.90 -3.28
N ALA A 135 -0.59 2.66 -2.17
CA ALA A 135 0.63 3.20 -1.59
C ALA A 135 1.63 2.14 -1.10
N LEU A 136 1.14 0.97 -0.70
CA LEU A 136 1.99 -0.16 -0.31
C LEU A 136 2.67 -0.81 -1.53
N ILE A 137 2.02 -0.77 -2.69
CA ILE A 137 2.54 -1.27 -3.98
C ILE A 137 3.55 -0.28 -4.57
N GLY A 138 3.31 1.03 -4.48
CA GLY A 138 4.19 2.10 -4.95
C GLY A 138 5.46 2.26 -4.13
#